data_04814bef961c00d4345676bb31f7ac1c
#
_entry.id   04814bef961c00d4345676bb31f7ac1c
#
_cell.length_a   1.000
_cell.length_b   1.000
_cell.length_c   1.000
_cell.angle_alpha   90.00
_cell.angle_beta   90.00
_cell.angle_gamma   90.00
#
_symmetry.space_group_name_H-M   'P 1'
#
loop_
_entity.id
_entity.type
_entity.pdbx_description
1 polymer ?
#
loop_
_entity_poly.entity_id
_entity_poly.type
_entity_poly.pdbx_seq_one_letter_code
_entity_poly.pdbx_strand_id
1 'polypeptide(L)'
;MGQVTLHITLLAAALAAQSGLVSAGVGDYELAGKVSGELRYFSEDAQFSDQSQTSNLSISIEPELYWEWNDGDDSLTFTPFLRLDQHDDERSHGDIRELSWLHVNDDWELRTGLRKVFWGVTEFQHLVDVINQTDGVEDIDGEDKLGQAMVNLSLVKDWGIVDLYLLPGFRERTFPGADGRLRSGLVVDTDAARYESSAGDRHLDTAIRWSHSVDVLDIGLYWFHGTNRDPVLTPQLNSSGDTVLVPLYEQMDQIGVDLQATVDSWLWKFEAIRRDSNRDDYLATQAGVEYTFYGLQDSAADLGVLVEYGWDERGTSGGQNQNDLFVGGRFTLNDAESSELLAGISHDLDHDSTSLLIEASRRVGDNWKISLDGRFFQADTPADPSYALRQDDHLQLSVERYF
;
A
#
# COMPACT_ATOMS: atom_id res chain seq x y z
N MET A 1 -10.63 -22.10 -22.51
CA MET A 1 -9.33 -22.46 -23.11
C MET A 1 -8.88 -21.53 -24.26
N GLY A 2 -9.77 -21.02 -25.11
CA GLY A 2 -9.37 -20.18 -26.27
C GLY A 2 -8.98 -18.73 -25.92
N GLN A 3 -9.54 -18.13 -24.89
CA GLN A 3 -9.25 -16.74 -24.52
C GLN A 3 -7.92 -16.61 -23.75
N VAL A 4 -7.58 -17.52 -22.86
CA VAL A 4 -6.32 -17.54 -22.10
C VAL A 4 -5.10 -17.65 -23.04
N THR A 5 -5.21 -18.43 -24.13
CA THR A 5 -4.13 -18.62 -25.09
C THR A 5 -3.81 -17.33 -25.90
N LEU A 6 -4.81 -16.51 -26.17
CA LEU A 6 -4.63 -15.25 -26.92
C LEU A 6 -3.94 -14.18 -26.05
N HIS A 7 -4.24 -14.14 -24.75
CA HIS A 7 -3.64 -13.18 -23.82
C HIS A 7 -2.18 -13.50 -23.49
N ILE A 8 -1.84 -14.79 -23.38
CA ILE A 8 -0.43 -15.23 -23.18
C ILE A 8 0.42 -14.89 -24.40
N THR A 9 -0.14 -14.93 -25.61
CA THR A 9 0.61 -14.61 -26.85
C THR A 9 0.88 -13.10 -26.96
N LEU A 10 0.00 -12.24 -26.46
CA LEU A 10 0.22 -10.80 -26.40
C LEU A 10 1.27 -10.41 -25.33
N LEU A 11 1.30 -11.11 -24.20
CA LEU A 11 2.33 -10.92 -23.17
C LEU A 11 3.72 -11.37 -23.65
N ALA A 12 3.80 -12.48 -24.41
CA ALA A 12 5.04 -12.96 -24.99
C ALA A 12 5.61 -12.02 -26.06
N ALA A 13 4.75 -11.27 -26.75
CA ALA A 13 5.16 -10.28 -27.73
C ALA A 13 5.74 -8.99 -27.08
N ALA A 14 5.28 -8.63 -25.89
CA ALA A 14 5.85 -7.52 -25.11
C ALA A 14 7.25 -7.85 -24.55
N LEU A 15 7.52 -9.11 -24.23
CA LEU A 15 8.83 -9.60 -23.78
C LEU A 15 9.89 -9.64 -24.90
N ALA A 16 9.49 -9.60 -26.18
CA ALA A 16 10.39 -9.64 -27.33
C ALA A 16 10.85 -8.26 -27.83
N ALA A 17 10.29 -7.17 -27.29
CA ALA A 17 10.71 -5.80 -27.63
C ALA A 17 11.99 -5.43 -26.88
N GLN A 18 13.08 -6.10 -27.20
CA GLN A 18 14.41 -5.72 -26.72
C GLN A 18 14.99 -4.59 -27.58
N SER A 19 15.24 -3.47 -26.92
CA SER A 19 16.34 -2.54 -27.14
C SER A 19 16.63 -2.10 -28.58
N GLY A 20 16.12 -0.97 -28.89
CA GLY A 20 16.56 -0.13 -29.99
C GLY A 20 16.15 1.30 -29.68
N LEU A 21 16.76 1.91 -28.66
CA LEU A 21 16.53 3.30 -28.33
C LEU A 21 17.11 4.17 -29.43
N VAL A 22 16.26 4.78 -30.22
CA VAL A 22 16.63 5.85 -31.16
C VAL A 22 16.38 7.17 -30.45
N SER A 23 17.45 7.85 -30.08
CA SER A 23 17.41 9.23 -29.63
C SER A 23 16.83 10.10 -30.78
N ALA A 24 15.61 10.51 -30.62
CA ALA A 24 15.02 11.56 -31.45
C ALA A 24 15.06 12.84 -30.63
N GLY A 25 15.73 13.87 -31.08
CA GLY A 25 16.12 15.14 -30.45
C GLY A 25 15.04 15.99 -29.76
N VAL A 26 14.19 15.39 -28.93
CA VAL A 26 13.21 16.06 -28.06
C VAL A 26 13.19 15.32 -26.72
N GLY A 27 14.27 15.43 -25.92
CA GLY A 27 14.39 14.83 -24.60
C GLY A 27 14.90 13.37 -24.61
N ASP A 28 15.34 12.91 -23.44
CA ASP A 28 15.76 11.54 -23.21
C ASP A 28 14.59 10.73 -22.65
N TYR A 29 14.42 9.49 -23.11
CA TYR A 29 13.40 8.60 -22.58
C TYR A 29 13.99 7.25 -22.20
N GLU A 30 13.43 6.66 -21.18
CA GLU A 30 13.78 5.35 -20.67
C GLU A 30 12.52 4.49 -20.57
N LEU A 31 12.63 3.23 -20.98
CA LEU A 31 11.59 2.22 -20.79
C LEU A 31 12.16 1.13 -19.90
N ALA A 32 11.59 1.00 -18.73
CA ALA A 32 11.86 -0.06 -17.75
C ALA A 32 10.56 -0.78 -17.39
N GLY A 33 10.64 -1.72 -16.47
CA GLY A 33 9.43 -2.36 -15.95
C GLY A 33 9.69 -3.74 -15.40
N LYS A 34 8.59 -4.37 -14.97
CA LYS A 34 8.64 -5.73 -14.44
C LYS A 34 7.47 -6.58 -14.95
N VAL A 35 7.72 -7.88 -15.02
CA VAL A 35 6.69 -8.93 -15.12
C VAL A 35 6.82 -9.79 -13.89
N SER A 36 5.71 -9.99 -13.16
CA SER A 36 5.67 -10.81 -11.96
C SER A 36 4.77 -12.02 -12.12
N GLY A 37 5.23 -13.17 -11.66
CA GLY A 37 4.41 -14.35 -11.43
C GLY A 37 4.30 -14.61 -9.94
N GLU A 38 3.09 -14.90 -9.46
CA GLU A 38 2.79 -15.05 -8.04
C GLU A 38 2.01 -16.34 -7.80
N LEU A 39 2.38 -17.06 -6.76
CA LEU A 39 1.70 -18.24 -6.25
C LEU A 39 1.38 -18.05 -4.79
N ARG A 40 0.08 -17.95 -4.43
CA ARG A 40 -0.42 -18.05 -3.06
C ARG A 40 -0.81 -19.48 -2.76
N TYR A 41 -0.36 -19.99 -1.63
CA TYR A 41 -0.75 -21.30 -1.10
C TYR A 41 -1.36 -21.13 0.27
N PHE A 42 -2.63 -21.53 0.41
CA PHE A 42 -3.39 -21.48 1.66
C PHE A 42 -3.29 -22.83 2.37
N SER A 43 -2.94 -22.82 3.66
CA SER A 43 -2.74 -24.04 4.44
C SER A 43 -4.06 -24.67 4.89
N GLU A 44 -5.14 -23.89 4.94
CA GLU A 44 -6.46 -24.32 5.40
C GLU A 44 -7.50 -24.25 4.28
N ASP A 45 -8.58 -25.03 4.43
CA ASP A 45 -9.74 -25.01 3.54
C ASP A 45 -10.39 -23.62 3.58
N ALA A 46 -10.98 -23.21 2.45
CA ALA A 46 -11.68 -21.95 2.35
C ALA A 46 -12.86 -21.87 3.33
N GLN A 47 -13.05 -20.71 3.94
CA GLN A 47 -14.15 -20.49 4.88
C GLN A 47 -15.53 -20.51 4.20
N PHE A 48 -15.61 -20.08 2.95
CA PHE A 48 -16.83 -20.02 2.16
C PHE A 48 -16.71 -20.90 0.91
N SER A 49 -17.83 -21.53 0.52
CA SER A 49 -17.84 -22.53 -0.57
C SER A 49 -17.60 -21.95 -1.96
N ASP A 50 -17.74 -20.66 -2.13
CA ASP A 50 -17.49 -19.89 -3.35
C ASP A 50 -16.02 -19.48 -3.51
N GLN A 51 -15.23 -19.49 -2.44
CA GLN A 51 -13.81 -19.13 -2.48
C GLN A 51 -12.92 -20.20 -3.12
N SER A 52 -11.79 -19.76 -3.69
CA SER A 52 -10.69 -20.64 -4.11
C SER A 52 -10.16 -21.46 -2.92
N GLN A 53 -9.77 -22.74 -3.16
CA GLN A 53 -9.49 -23.65 -2.03
C GLN A 53 -8.06 -23.54 -1.49
N THR A 54 -7.05 -23.97 -2.26
CA THR A 54 -5.71 -24.19 -1.70
C THR A 54 -4.62 -23.36 -2.36
N SER A 55 -4.80 -22.94 -3.59
CA SER A 55 -3.78 -22.19 -4.31
C SER A 55 -4.39 -21.22 -5.29
N ASN A 56 -3.70 -20.09 -5.48
CA ASN A 56 -4.06 -19.09 -6.44
C ASN A 56 -2.80 -18.64 -7.19
N LEU A 57 -2.90 -18.58 -8.52
CA LEU A 57 -1.84 -18.09 -9.40
C LEU A 57 -2.25 -16.76 -10.00
N SER A 58 -1.32 -15.81 -10.05
CA SER A 58 -1.52 -14.59 -10.81
C SER A 58 -0.26 -14.20 -11.59
N ILE A 59 -0.46 -13.38 -12.61
CA ILE A 59 0.61 -12.77 -13.38
C ILE A 59 0.30 -11.29 -13.56
N SER A 60 1.30 -10.45 -13.40
CA SER A 60 1.18 -9.01 -13.64
C SER A 60 2.30 -8.47 -14.51
N ILE A 61 2.03 -7.34 -15.14
CA ILE A 61 3.01 -6.54 -15.88
C ILE A 61 2.86 -5.08 -15.50
N GLU A 62 4.00 -4.43 -15.24
CA GLU A 62 4.09 -3.02 -14.86
C GLU A 62 5.27 -2.39 -15.60
N PRO A 63 5.07 -1.95 -16.85
CA PRO A 63 6.07 -1.15 -17.56
C PRO A 63 6.07 0.28 -17.06
N GLU A 64 7.22 0.92 -17.11
CA GLU A 64 7.39 2.33 -16.80
C GLU A 64 8.08 3.04 -17.97
N LEU A 65 7.45 4.10 -18.46
CA LEU A 65 8.04 5.04 -19.40
C LEU A 65 8.40 6.31 -18.64
N TYR A 66 9.67 6.61 -18.58
CA TYR A 66 10.19 7.89 -18.10
C TYR A 66 10.67 8.73 -19.27
N TRP A 67 10.29 10.00 -19.31
CA TRP A 67 10.69 10.93 -20.35
C TRP A 67 11.10 12.25 -19.70
N GLU A 68 12.28 12.75 -20.06
CA GLU A 68 12.89 13.96 -19.52
C GLU A 68 13.22 14.94 -20.64
N TRP A 69 13.01 16.25 -20.41
CA TRP A 69 13.34 17.33 -21.34
C TRP A 69 13.66 18.62 -20.58
N ASN A 70 14.01 19.70 -21.27
CA ASN A 70 14.42 20.98 -20.71
C ASN A 70 15.60 20.85 -19.73
N ASP A 71 16.64 20.13 -20.12
CA ASP A 71 17.84 19.88 -19.31
C ASP A 71 17.55 19.22 -17.94
N GLY A 72 16.44 18.47 -17.83
CA GLY A 72 16.02 17.77 -16.62
C GLY A 72 15.01 18.54 -15.77
N ASP A 73 14.66 19.77 -16.13
CA ASP A 73 13.67 20.55 -15.38
C ASP A 73 12.25 20.00 -15.50
N ASP A 74 11.96 19.27 -16.59
CA ASP A 74 10.67 18.65 -16.85
C ASP A 74 10.80 17.14 -17.03
N SER A 75 9.91 16.38 -16.42
CA SER A 75 9.79 14.94 -16.66
C SER A 75 8.35 14.46 -16.69
N LEU A 76 8.11 13.37 -17.40
CA LEU A 76 6.85 12.63 -17.43
C LEU A 76 7.12 11.17 -17.08
N THR A 77 6.38 10.65 -16.10
CA THR A 77 6.37 9.22 -15.75
C THR A 77 5.02 8.63 -16.13
N PHE A 78 5.02 7.47 -16.79
CA PHE A 78 3.82 6.72 -17.11
C PHE A 78 4.01 5.24 -16.76
N THR A 79 3.25 4.74 -15.78
CA THR A 79 3.33 3.38 -15.24
C THR A 79 1.94 2.72 -15.30
N PRO A 80 1.57 2.13 -16.44
CA PRO A 80 0.37 1.29 -16.51
C PRO A 80 0.62 -0.06 -15.83
N PHE A 81 -0.45 -0.64 -15.30
CA PHE A 81 -0.46 -1.92 -14.61
C PHE A 81 -1.55 -2.83 -15.17
N LEU A 82 -1.26 -4.12 -15.26
CA LEU A 82 -2.24 -5.15 -15.60
C LEU A 82 -1.93 -6.41 -14.79
N ARG A 83 -2.95 -6.96 -14.12
CA ARG A 83 -2.90 -8.26 -13.45
C ARG A 83 -3.99 -9.18 -14.01
N LEU A 84 -3.66 -10.45 -14.14
CA LEU A 84 -4.58 -11.53 -14.39
C LEU A 84 -4.46 -12.54 -13.26
N ASP A 85 -5.55 -12.77 -12.57
CA ASP A 85 -5.68 -13.70 -11.46
C ASP A 85 -6.44 -14.95 -11.87
N GLN A 86 -6.13 -16.09 -11.26
CA GLN A 86 -6.70 -17.37 -11.63
C GLN A 86 -8.15 -17.52 -11.17
N HIS A 87 -8.50 -16.95 -10.03
CA HIS A 87 -9.75 -17.20 -9.34
C HIS A 87 -10.55 -15.96 -9.00
N ASP A 88 -9.88 -14.86 -8.68
CA ASP A 88 -10.53 -13.62 -8.29
C ASP A 88 -10.64 -12.66 -9.48
N ASP A 89 -11.88 -12.50 -9.99
CA ASP A 89 -12.15 -11.62 -11.12
C ASP A 89 -11.90 -10.14 -10.76
N GLU A 90 -12.11 -9.73 -9.50
CA GLU A 90 -11.82 -8.37 -9.03
C GLU A 90 -10.31 -8.09 -8.94
N ARG A 91 -9.52 -9.14 -8.69
CA ARG A 91 -8.06 -9.06 -8.73
C ARG A 91 -7.50 -9.08 -10.16
N SER A 92 -8.31 -9.50 -11.16
CA SER A 92 -7.98 -9.42 -12.58
C SER A 92 -8.33 -8.05 -13.13
N HIS A 93 -7.42 -7.08 -13.00
CA HIS A 93 -7.69 -5.68 -13.31
C HIS A 93 -6.53 -4.99 -14.04
N GLY A 94 -6.83 -3.82 -14.58
CA GLY A 94 -5.84 -2.89 -15.13
C GLY A 94 -5.95 -1.53 -14.49
N ASP A 95 -4.81 -0.90 -14.25
CA ASP A 95 -4.72 0.42 -13.63
C ASP A 95 -3.64 1.29 -14.27
N ILE A 96 -3.68 2.58 -14.00
CA ILE A 96 -2.56 3.51 -14.20
C ILE A 96 -2.03 3.85 -12.81
N ARG A 97 -0.90 3.24 -12.45
CA ARG A 97 -0.26 3.44 -11.15
C ARG A 97 0.32 4.84 -11.04
N GLU A 98 0.90 5.33 -12.14
CA GLU A 98 1.39 6.69 -12.26
C GLU A 98 1.22 7.22 -13.69
N LEU A 99 0.80 8.46 -13.82
CA LEU A 99 0.86 9.30 -15.01
C LEU A 99 1.05 10.73 -14.54
N SER A 100 2.29 11.13 -14.32
CA SER A 100 2.61 12.39 -13.67
C SER A 100 3.63 13.20 -14.47
N TRP A 101 3.40 14.48 -14.57
CA TRP A 101 4.36 15.47 -15.02
C TRP A 101 4.94 16.19 -13.82
N LEU A 102 6.27 16.31 -13.80
CA LEU A 102 7.04 17.08 -12.85
C LEU A 102 7.72 18.24 -13.55
N HIS A 103 7.65 19.42 -12.96
CA HIS A 103 8.48 20.57 -13.28
C HIS A 103 9.25 21.02 -12.03
N VAL A 104 10.57 21.12 -12.16
CA VAL A 104 11.48 21.52 -11.08
C VAL A 104 11.99 22.93 -11.32
N ASN A 105 12.01 23.75 -10.29
CA ASN A 105 12.63 25.06 -10.28
C ASN A 105 13.52 25.20 -9.02
N ASP A 106 14.30 26.26 -8.91
CA ASP A 106 15.31 26.47 -7.83
C ASP A 106 14.75 26.27 -6.42
N ASP A 107 13.54 26.73 -6.12
CA ASP A 107 12.95 26.73 -4.79
C ASP A 107 11.49 26.23 -4.71
N TRP A 108 10.99 25.63 -5.81
CA TRP A 108 9.69 24.99 -5.85
C TRP A 108 9.62 23.90 -6.93
N GLU A 109 8.72 22.95 -6.75
CA GLU A 109 8.38 21.89 -7.70
C GLU A 109 6.88 21.83 -7.90
N LEU A 110 6.46 21.55 -9.13
CA LEU A 110 5.06 21.32 -9.48
C LEU A 110 4.90 19.92 -10.06
N ARG A 111 4.05 19.12 -9.44
CA ARG A 111 3.68 17.80 -9.93
C ARG A 111 2.19 17.76 -10.23
N THR A 112 1.81 17.23 -11.38
CA THR A 112 0.39 17.08 -11.73
C THR A 112 0.14 15.78 -12.47
N GLY A 113 -1.01 15.16 -12.20
CA GLY A 113 -1.42 13.90 -12.82
C GLY A 113 -1.88 12.85 -11.81
N LEU A 114 -1.85 11.57 -12.22
CA LEU A 114 -2.09 10.43 -11.33
C LEU A 114 -0.79 10.05 -10.65
N ARG A 115 -0.80 9.99 -9.31
CA ARG A 115 0.42 9.75 -8.55
C ARG A 115 0.15 9.06 -7.22
N LYS A 116 1.13 8.27 -6.76
CA LYS A 116 1.18 7.75 -5.39
C LYS A 116 2.07 8.64 -4.52
N VAL A 117 1.60 8.94 -3.32
CA VAL A 117 2.32 9.68 -2.27
C VAL A 117 2.27 8.83 -1.02
N PHE A 118 3.37 8.62 -0.38
CA PHE A 118 3.45 7.91 0.88
C PHE A 118 3.86 8.84 2.02
N TRP A 119 3.09 8.79 3.11
CA TRP A 119 3.41 9.43 4.37
C TRP A 119 3.43 8.36 5.47
N GLY A 120 4.42 8.37 6.31
CA GLY A 120 4.54 7.43 7.41
C GLY A 120 5.99 7.12 7.77
N VAL A 121 6.20 6.67 9.00
CA VAL A 121 7.52 6.32 9.55
C VAL A 121 7.51 5.00 10.32
N THR A 122 6.34 4.53 10.75
CA THR A 122 6.15 3.26 11.46
C THR A 122 6.15 2.07 10.49
N GLU A 123 6.28 0.86 10.99
CA GLU A 123 6.36 -0.36 10.18
C GLU A 123 5.04 -1.10 10.08
N PHE A 124 4.32 -1.15 11.20
CA PHE A 124 3.15 -2.01 11.33
C PHE A 124 1.87 -1.35 10.80
N GLN A 125 1.74 -0.03 10.97
CA GLN A 125 0.58 0.74 10.52
C GLN A 125 0.97 2.18 10.21
N HIS A 126 0.51 2.72 9.10
CA HIS A 126 0.77 4.09 8.67
C HIS A 126 -0.47 4.96 8.87
N LEU A 127 -0.65 5.51 10.08
CA LEU A 127 -1.82 6.34 10.43
C LEU A 127 -1.92 7.62 9.59
N VAL A 128 -0.76 8.17 9.23
CA VAL A 128 -0.66 9.45 8.53
C VAL A 128 -0.82 9.34 7.01
N ASP A 129 -0.83 8.11 6.44
CA ASP A 129 -0.91 7.88 5.00
C ASP A 129 -2.35 8.02 4.48
N VAL A 130 -2.74 9.24 4.13
CA VAL A 130 -4.14 9.63 3.87
C VAL A 130 -4.42 10.09 2.45
N ILE A 131 -3.40 10.28 1.61
CA ILE A 131 -3.58 10.86 0.27
C ILE A 131 -4.19 9.84 -0.70
N ASN A 132 -3.58 8.66 -0.80
CA ASN A 132 -3.97 7.63 -1.75
C ASN A 132 -4.95 6.63 -1.17
N GLN A 133 -5.81 6.09 -2.01
CA GLN A 133 -6.69 4.98 -1.66
C GLN A 133 -5.92 3.67 -1.72
N THR A 134 -6.26 2.74 -0.82
CA THR A 134 -5.70 1.37 -0.80
C THR A 134 -6.24 0.54 -1.96
N ASP A 135 -5.35 -0.21 -2.62
CA ASP A 135 -5.68 -1.25 -3.58
C ASP A 135 -5.79 -2.60 -2.86
N GLY A 136 -6.94 -2.82 -2.21
CA GLY A 136 -7.16 -3.96 -1.32
C GLY A 136 -7.30 -5.32 -2.01
N VAL A 137 -7.25 -5.38 -3.36
CA VAL A 137 -7.17 -6.65 -4.10
C VAL A 137 -5.73 -7.12 -4.29
N GLU A 138 -4.75 -6.23 -4.18
CA GLU A 138 -3.33 -6.60 -4.30
C GLU A 138 -2.85 -7.32 -3.03
N ASP A 139 -2.93 -6.67 -1.87
CA ASP A 139 -2.65 -7.28 -0.57
C ASP A 139 -3.55 -6.68 0.53
N ILE A 140 -3.56 -7.33 1.71
CA ILE A 140 -4.36 -6.94 2.89
C ILE A 140 -3.62 -5.98 3.83
N ASP A 141 -2.30 -5.82 3.68
CA ASP A 141 -1.49 -4.97 4.55
C ASP A 141 -1.75 -3.46 4.35
N GLY A 142 -2.38 -3.09 3.23
CA GLY A 142 -2.71 -1.72 2.92
C GLY A 142 -1.56 -0.90 2.32
N GLU A 143 -0.44 -1.53 1.99
CA GLU A 143 0.72 -0.89 1.37
C GLU A 143 0.49 -0.58 -0.10
N ASP A 144 -0.26 -1.44 -0.80
CA ASP A 144 -0.61 -1.22 -2.19
C ASP A 144 -1.63 -0.09 -2.33
N LYS A 145 -1.26 0.94 -3.09
CA LYS A 145 -2.07 2.15 -3.27
C LYS A 145 -2.44 2.37 -4.73
N LEU A 146 -3.64 2.90 -4.92
CA LEU A 146 -4.11 3.41 -6.21
C LEU A 146 -3.54 4.80 -6.47
N GLY A 147 -3.17 5.10 -7.72
CA GLY A 147 -2.78 6.45 -8.13
C GLY A 147 -3.92 7.45 -7.91
N GLN A 148 -3.67 8.57 -7.23
CA GLN A 148 -4.63 9.65 -7.01
C GLN A 148 -4.36 10.80 -7.96
N ALA A 149 -5.42 11.31 -8.63
CA ALA A 149 -5.32 12.54 -9.42
C ALA A 149 -4.99 13.71 -8.50
N MET A 150 -3.93 14.47 -8.83
CA MET A 150 -3.51 15.60 -8.00
C MET A 150 -2.78 16.68 -8.76
N VAL A 151 -2.81 17.89 -8.19
CA VAL A 151 -1.86 18.98 -8.40
C VAL A 151 -1.15 19.21 -7.08
N ASN A 152 0.15 18.99 -7.04
CA ASN A 152 0.99 19.18 -5.87
C ASN A 152 2.04 20.25 -6.15
N LEU A 153 2.05 21.30 -5.34
CA LEU A 153 3.08 22.34 -5.34
C LEU A 153 3.92 22.21 -4.07
N SER A 154 5.20 21.91 -4.25
CA SER A 154 6.19 21.82 -3.16
C SER A 154 7.04 23.08 -3.14
N LEU A 155 7.04 23.78 -2.00
CA LEU A 155 7.88 24.96 -1.76
C LEU A 155 9.07 24.53 -0.90
N VAL A 156 10.26 24.55 -1.49
CA VAL A 156 11.52 24.14 -0.82
C VAL A 156 12.20 25.35 -0.20
N LYS A 157 12.33 25.34 1.11
CA LYS A 157 12.91 26.45 1.90
C LYS A 157 13.90 25.94 2.95
N ASP A 158 14.78 26.78 3.44
CA ASP A 158 15.76 26.43 4.50
C ASP A 158 15.09 25.94 5.81
N TRP A 159 13.86 26.35 6.05
CA TRP A 159 13.07 25.98 7.24
C TRP A 159 12.11 24.78 6.99
N GLY A 160 12.24 24.10 5.87
CA GLY A 160 11.47 22.91 5.53
C GLY A 160 10.78 23.01 4.17
N ILE A 161 10.09 21.94 3.82
CA ILE A 161 9.30 21.81 2.61
C ILE A 161 7.82 22.00 2.97
N VAL A 162 7.10 22.79 2.19
CA VAL A 162 5.65 22.93 2.28
C VAL A 162 5.04 22.38 1.02
N ASP A 163 4.28 21.30 1.15
CA ASP A 163 3.52 20.69 0.07
C ASP A 163 2.05 21.11 0.16
N LEU A 164 1.53 21.59 -0.96
CA LEU A 164 0.13 21.93 -1.15
C LEU A 164 -0.49 20.97 -2.14
N TYR A 165 -1.61 20.34 -1.78
CA TYR A 165 -2.30 19.36 -2.61
C TYR A 165 -3.71 19.81 -2.96
N LEU A 166 -4.06 19.69 -4.24
CA LEU A 166 -5.43 19.68 -4.74
C LEU A 166 -5.67 18.31 -5.38
N LEU A 167 -6.68 17.59 -4.91
CA LEU A 167 -6.98 16.21 -5.30
C LEU A 167 -8.36 16.16 -5.98
N PRO A 168 -8.43 16.45 -7.30
CA PRO A 168 -9.69 16.42 -8.02
C PRO A 168 -10.16 14.98 -8.23
N GLY A 169 -11.34 14.67 -7.72
CA GLY A 169 -11.92 13.34 -7.79
C GLY A 169 -11.36 12.38 -6.75
N PHE A 170 -12.14 11.36 -6.46
CA PHE A 170 -11.86 10.32 -5.48
C PHE A 170 -11.86 8.96 -6.17
N ARG A 171 -10.98 8.07 -5.76
CA ARG A 171 -10.96 6.66 -6.18
C ARG A 171 -11.48 5.77 -5.05
N GLU A 172 -12.42 4.89 -5.37
CA GLU A 172 -12.93 3.91 -4.41
C GLU A 172 -11.87 2.85 -4.09
N ARG A 173 -11.94 2.32 -2.87
CA ARG A 173 -11.14 1.19 -2.43
C ARG A 173 -11.56 -0.05 -3.21
N THR A 174 -10.59 -0.83 -3.67
CA THR A 174 -10.84 -2.15 -4.26
C THR A 174 -10.98 -3.21 -3.15
N PHE A 175 -11.77 -4.23 -3.42
CA PHE A 175 -12.00 -5.34 -2.48
C PHE A 175 -11.98 -6.66 -3.22
N PRO A 176 -11.51 -7.76 -2.59
CA PRO A 176 -11.56 -9.10 -3.19
C PRO A 176 -12.98 -9.51 -3.55
N GLY A 177 -13.12 -10.22 -4.67
CA GLY A 177 -14.38 -10.75 -5.17
C GLY A 177 -14.92 -11.93 -4.36
N ALA A 178 -16.06 -12.48 -4.79
CA ALA A 178 -16.70 -13.60 -4.11
C ALA A 178 -15.81 -14.86 -4.08
N ASP A 179 -15.10 -15.12 -5.18
CA ASP A 179 -14.20 -16.28 -5.32
C ASP A 179 -12.83 -16.07 -4.69
N GLY A 180 -12.50 -14.80 -4.31
CA GLY A 180 -11.24 -14.42 -3.66
C GLY A 180 -11.15 -14.88 -2.22
N ARG A 181 -9.93 -15.20 -1.77
CA ARG A 181 -9.56 -15.33 -0.35
C ARG A 181 -9.26 -13.93 0.20
N LEU A 182 -8.91 -13.81 1.47
CA LEU A 182 -8.53 -12.55 2.15
C LEU A 182 -9.63 -11.49 2.12
N ARG A 183 -10.89 -11.91 2.27
CA ARG A 183 -12.06 -11.04 2.29
C ARG A 183 -12.88 -11.17 3.57
N SER A 184 -13.72 -10.18 3.82
CA SER A 184 -14.74 -10.23 4.87
C SER A 184 -15.78 -11.33 4.60
N GLY A 185 -16.55 -11.67 5.63
CA GLY A 185 -17.60 -12.70 5.53
C GLY A 185 -18.69 -12.41 4.49
N LEU A 186 -18.95 -11.14 4.20
CA LEU A 186 -19.84 -10.68 3.15
C LEU A 186 -19.05 -10.03 2.03
N VAL A 187 -19.44 -10.26 0.79
CA VAL A 187 -18.83 -9.61 -0.37
C VAL A 187 -19.16 -8.10 -0.34
N VAL A 188 -18.19 -7.28 -0.73
CA VAL A 188 -18.40 -5.83 -0.86
C VAL A 188 -18.92 -5.51 -2.26
N ASP A 189 -20.07 -4.84 -2.33
CA ASP A 189 -20.69 -4.36 -3.58
C ASP A 189 -20.23 -2.91 -3.82
N THR A 190 -19.15 -2.76 -4.57
CA THR A 190 -18.58 -1.45 -4.90
C THR A 190 -19.45 -0.68 -5.89
N ASP A 191 -20.21 -1.34 -6.76
CA ASP A 191 -21.14 -0.68 -7.68
C ASP A 191 -22.27 0.08 -6.95
N ALA A 192 -22.58 -0.33 -5.71
CA ALA A 192 -23.55 0.31 -4.84
C ALA A 192 -22.97 1.37 -3.91
N ALA A 193 -21.70 1.73 -4.08
CA ALA A 193 -21.01 2.70 -3.21
C ALA A 193 -21.78 4.00 -3.04
N ARG A 194 -21.69 4.57 -1.83
CA ARG A 194 -22.37 5.79 -1.45
C ARG A 194 -21.37 6.83 -0.93
N TYR A 195 -21.76 8.08 -1.11
CA TYR A 195 -20.94 9.22 -0.70
C TYR A 195 -21.77 10.17 0.16
N GLU A 196 -21.14 10.69 1.19
CA GLU A 196 -21.74 11.77 2.00
C GLU A 196 -21.77 13.07 1.21
N SER A 197 -20.71 13.38 0.48
CA SER A 197 -20.65 14.52 -0.40
C SER A 197 -21.64 14.40 -1.56
N SER A 198 -22.40 15.45 -1.84
CA SER A 198 -23.26 15.52 -3.02
C SER A 198 -22.49 15.55 -4.34
N ALA A 199 -21.18 15.81 -4.32
CA ALA A 199 -20.29 15.73 -5.47
C ALA A 199 -19.89 14.28 -5.80
N GLY A 200 -20.16 13.33 -4.87
CA GLY A 200 -19.80 11.93 -5.02
C GLY A 200 -18.29 11.75 -5.19
N ASP A 201 -17.89 10.91 -6.12
CA ASP A 201 -16.52 10.67 -6.53
C ASP A 201 -15.76 11.87 -7.14
N ARG A 202 -16.49 12.97 -7.42
CA ARG A 202 -15.93 14.21 -7.97
C ARG A 202 -15.60 15.26 -6.92
N HIS A 203 -15.65 14.89 -5.65
CA HIS A 203 -15.26 15.80 -4.58
C HIS A 203 -13.81 16.27 -4.77
N LEU A 204 -13.55 17.55 -4.45
CA LEU A 204 -12.20 18.12 -4.46
C LEU A 204 -11.64 18.05 -3.06
N ASP A 205 -10.72 17.11 -2.83
CA ASP A 205 -9.99 16.99 -1.57
C ASP A 205 -8.78 17.92 -1.58
N THR A 206 -8.32 18.31 -0.40
CA THR A 206 -7.18 19.21 -0.22
C THR A 206 -6.30 18.76 0.93
N ALA A 207 -4.99 18.97 0.80
CA ALA A 207 -4.05 18.77 1.89
C ALA A 207 -2.94 19.80 1.89
N ILE A 208 -2.37 20.02 3.05
CA ILE A 208 -1.13 20.77 3.26
C ILE A 208 -0.23 19.95 4.19
N ARG A 209 1.04 19.79 3.83
CA ARG A 209 2.04 19.15 4.67
C ARG A 209 3.27 20.05 4.80
N TRP A 210 3.79 20.18 5.98
CA TRP A 210 5.11 20.71 6.24
C TRP A 210 6.02 19.61 6.73
N SER A 211 7.22 19.50 6.15
CA SER A 211 8.24 18.54 6.59
C SER A 211 9.59 19.23 6.74
N HIS A 212 10.36 18.79 7.73
CA HIS A 212 11.68 19.34 8.00
C HIS A 212 12.56 18.35 8.77
N SER A 213 13.85 18.33 8.42
CA SER A 213 14.87 17.56 9.13
C SER A 213 15.70 18.50 9.98
N VAL A 214 15.77 18.24 11.28
CA VAL A 214 16.56 19.03 12.25
C VAL A 214 17.49 18.10 13.01
N ASP A 215 18.79 18.13 12.68
CA ASP A 215 19.81 17.25 13.27
C ASP A 215 19.45 15.76 13.04
N VAL A 216 19.06 15.06 14.11
CA VAL A 216 18.70 13.63 14.08
C VAL A 216 17.19 13.39 13.92
N LEU A 217 16.40 14.44 13.91
CA LEU A 217 14.93 14.37 13.94
C LEU A 217 14.34 14.81 12.60
N ASP A 218 13.54 13.92 12.00
CA ASP A 218 12.64 14.21 10.89
C ASP A 218 11.23 14.44 11.41
N ILE A 219 10.57 15.50 10.92
CA ILE A 219 9.26 15.95 11.37
C ILE A 219 8.35 16.11 10.15
N GLY A 220 7.14 15.55 10.20
CA GLY A 220 6.05 15.85 9.30
C GLY A 220 4.82 16.32 10.06
N LEU A 221 4.19 17.38 9.58
CA LEU A 221 2.89 17.88 10.08
C LEU A 221 1.97 18.11 8.90
N TYR A 222 0.73 17.67 8.99
CA TYR A 222 -0.21 17.89 7.91
C TYR A 222 -1.65 18.14 8.39
N TRP A 223 -2.42 18.72 7.50
CA TRP A 223 -3.87 18.77 7.54
C TRP A 223 -4.42 18.27 6.21
N PHE A 224 -5.47 17.48 6.28
CA PHE A 224 -6.22 16.95 5.15
C PHE A 224 -7.71 17.22 5.33
N HIS A 225 -8.38 17.63 4.25
CA HIS A 225 -9.84 17.76 4.18
C HIS A 225 -10.35 17.07 2.93
N GLY A 226 -11.25 16.11 3.09
CA GLY A 226 -11.77 15.38 1.94
C GLY A 226 -12.49 14.09 2.29
N THR A 227 -12.61 13.23 1.29
CA THR A 227 -13.28 11.94 1.40
C THR A 227 -12.41 10.94 2.18
N ASN A 228 -12.99 10.28 3.17
CA ASN A 228 -12.29 9.26 3.97
C ASN A 228 -11.89 8.05 3.11
N ARG A 229 -10.62 7.60 3.22
CA ARG A 229 -10.09 6.43 2.50
C ARG A 229 -10.58 5.11 3.09
N ASP A 230 -11.06 5.12 4.35
CA ASP A 230 -11.62 3.96 5.01
C ASP A 230 -13.16 4.05 4.97
N PRO A 231 -13.83 3.32 4.05
CA PRO A 231 -15.28 3.39 3.95
C PRO A 231 -15.96 2.66 5.12
N VAL A 232 -17.12 3.16 5.51
CA VAL A 232 -18.01 2.44 6.41
C VAL A 232 -18.77 1.37 5.63
N LEU A 233 -18.51 0.09 5.93
CA LEU A 233 -19.16 -1.04 5.29
C LEU A 233 -20.50 -1.36 5.98
N THR A 234 -21.61 -1.19 5.26
CA THR A 234 -22.97 -1.41 5.82
C THR A 234 -23.65 -2.60 5.13
N PRO A 235 -24.17 -3.60 5.89
CA PRO A 235 -24.93 -4.70 5.31
C PRO A 235 -26.23 -4.22 4.63
N GLN A 236 -26.45 -4.61 3.38
CA GLN A 236 -27.66 -4.30 2.61
C GLN A 236 -28.02 -5.50 1.70
N LEU A 237 -29.28 -5.54 1.25
CA LEU A 237 -29.69 -6.52 0.24
C LEU A 237 -29.41 -5.97 -1.15
N ASN A 238 -28.71 -6.75 -1.97
CA ASN A 238 -28.54 -6.44 -3.39
C ASN A 238 -29.83 -6.73 -4.21
N SER A 239 -29.78 -6.47 -5.50
CA SER A 239 -30.92 -6.70 -6.41
C SER A 239 -31.34 -8.18 -6.54
N SER A 240 -30.44 -9.13 -6.23
CA SER A 240 -30.68 -10.57 -6.23
C SER A 240 -31.27 -11.08 -4.91
N GLY A 241 -31.27 -10.24 -3.86
CA GLY A 241 -31.74 -10.58 -2.52
C GLY A 241 -30.65 -11.15 -1.60
N ASP A 242 -29.38 -11.09 -2.00
CA ASP A 242 -28.23 -11.50 -1.19
C ASP A 242 -27.80 -10.34 -0.29
N THR A 243 -27.30 -10.68 0.90
CA THR A 243 -26.72 -9.67 1.80
C THR A 243 -25.28 -9.38 1.36
N VAL A 244 -24.99 -8.11 1.06
CA VAL A 244 -23.69 -7.59 0.69
C VAL A 244 -23.30 -6.43 1.59
N LEU A 245 -22.01 -6.07 1.60
CA LEU A 245 -21.53 -4.85 2.25
C LEU A 245 -21.48 -3.71 1.24
N VAL A 246 -22.16 -2.62 1.55
CA VAL A 246 -22.13 -1.41 0.71
C VAL A 246 -21.22 -0.37 1.36
N PRO A 247 -20.17 0.10 0.66
CA PRO A 247 -19.27 1.11 1.18
C PRO A 247 -19.94 2.50 1.20
N LEU A 248 -19.79 3.20 2.31
CA LEU A 248 -20.16 4.62 2.48
C LEU A 248 -18.88 5.41 2.72
N TYR A 249 -18.60 6.35 1.83
CA TYR A 249 -17.46 7.26 1.92
C TYR A 249 -17.90 8.59 2.55
N GLU A 250 -17.47 8.79 3.79
CA GLU A 250 -17.76 10.01 4.58
C GLU A 250 -16.75 11.11 4.25
N GLN A 251 -17.08 12.35 4.61
CA GLN A 251 -16.13 13.46 4.59
C GLN A 251 -15.42 13.54 5.92
N MET A 252 -14.14 13.93 5.92
CA MET A 252 -13.36 14.09 7.13
C MET A 252 -12.39 15.26 7.06
N ASP A 253 -12.05 15.77 8.23
CA ASP A 253 -10.88 16.56 8.51
C ASP A 253 -9.88 15.72 9.30
N GLN A 254 -8.62 15.72 8.90
CA GLN A 254 -7.56 15.01 9.63
C GLN A 254 -6.34 15.90 9.80
N ILE A 255 -5.83 15.95 11.02
CA ILE A 255 -4.52 16.53 11.33
C ILE A 255 -3.62 15.37 11.76
N GLY A 256 -2.40 15.35 11.29
CA GLY A 256 -1.43 14.32 11.68
C GLY A 256 -0.03 14.86 11.87
N VAL A 257 0.74 14.08 12.62
CA VAL A 257 2.15 14.28 12.87
C VAL A 257 2.88 12.95 12.71
N ASP A 258 4.02 12.98 12.04
CA ASP A 258 4.99 11.90 12.01
C ASP A 258 6.36 12.42 12.46
N LEU A 259 7.03 11.62 13.28
CA LEU A 259 8.34 11.92 13.83
C LEU A 259 9.24 10.70 13.71
N GLN A 260 10.44 10.90 13.20
CA GLN A 260 11.48 9.87 13.18
C GLN A 260 12.79 10.46 13.71
N ALA A 261 13.48 9.71 14.58
CA ALA A 261 14.78 10.13 15.07
C ALA A 261 15.76 8.97 15.04
N THR A 262 16.92 9.20 14.40
CA THR A 262 18.02 8.23 14.35
C THR A 262 19.15 8.69 15.28
N VAL A 263 19.37 7.91 16.35
CA VAL A 263 20.43 8.18 17.34
C VAL A 263 21.29 6.93 17.50
N ASP A 264 22.50 6.97 16.99
CA ASP A 264 23.41 5.80 16.91
C ASP A 264 22.75 4.61 16.22
N SER A 265 22.49 3.51 16.98
CA SER A 265 21.81 2.30 16.47
C SER A 265 20.31 2.29 16.74
N TRP A 266 19.75 3.35 17.31
CA TRP A 266 18.33 3.47 17.65
C TRP A 266 17.59 4.27 16.60
N LEU A 267 16.47 3.74 16.15
CA LEU A 267 15.49 4.43 15.31
C LEU A 267 14.18 4.54 16.11
N TRP A 268 13.79 5.78 16.42
CA TRP A 268 12.54 6.10 17.11
C TRP A 268 11.51 6.54 16.08
N LYS A 269 10.29 6.04 16.20
CA LYS A 269 9.20 6.30 15.28
C LYS A 269 7.95 6.69 16.05
N PHE A 270 7.21 7.66 15.56
CA PHE A 270 5.95 8.08 16.16
C PHE A 270 5.03 8.69 15.11
N GLU A 271 3.79 8.24 15.10
CA GLU A 271 2.69 8.83 14.34
C GLU A 271 1.50 9.10 15.24
N ALA A 272 0.81 10.21 14.99
CA ALA A 272 -0.46 10.51 15.64
C ALA A 272 -1.37 11.25 14.69
N ILE A 273 -2.67 10.92 14.76
CA ILE A 273 -3.71 11.60 14.00
C ILE A 273 -4.86 11.99 14.92
N ARG A 274 -5.48 13.14 14.61
CA ARG A 274 -6.83 13.45 15.04
C ARG A 274 -7.70 13.53 13.81
N ARG A 275 -8.74 12.71 13.76
CA ARG A 275 -9.72 12.66 12.68
C ARG A 275 -11.08 13.11 13.21
N ASP A 276 -11.75 13.96 12.45
CA ASP A 276 -13.10 14.44 12.68
C ASP A 276 -13.95 14.13 11.44
N SER A 277 -15.04 13.41 11.63
CA SER A 277 -16.06 13.12 10.62
C SER A 277 -17.46 13.25 11.24
N ASN A 278 -18.49 13.14 10.43
CA ASN A 278 -19.86 13.19 10.96
C ASN A 278 -20.22 12.04 11.89
N ARG A 279 -19.46 10.94 11.82
CA ARG A 279 -19.69 9.74 12.64
C ARG A 279 -18.79 9.71 13.87
N ASP A 280 -17.50 9.93 13.68
CA ASP A 280 -16.48 9.71 14.69
C ASP A 280 -15.53 10.90 14.75
N ASP A 281 -15.17 11.27 15.99
CA ASP A 281 -14.09 12.17 16.32
C ASP A 281 -13.15 11.42 17.25
N TYR A 282 -11.90 11.16 16.82
CA TYR A 282 -10.98 10.33 17.57
C TYR A 282 -9.52 10.69 17.38
N LEU A 283 -8.72 10.30 18.36
CA LEU A 283 -7.26 10.30 18.33
C LEU A 283 -6.77 8.86 18.15
N ALA A 284 -5.78 8.67 17.25
CA ALA A 284 -5.03 7.43 17.15
C ALA A 284 -3.53 7.72 17.15
N THR A 285 -2.74 6.80 17.69
CA THR A 285 -1.28 6.93 17.78
C THR A 285 -0.59 5.60 17.48
N GLN A 286 0.55 5.67 16.83
CA GLN A 286 1.48 4.56 16.63
C GLN A 286 2.87 5.01 17.08
N ALA A 287 3.51 4.24 17.94
CA ALA A 287 4.85 4.55 18.44
C ALA A 287 5.73 3.32 18.35
N GLY A 288 6.96 3.50 17.95
CA GLY A 288 7.89 2.39 17.76
C GLY A 288 9.34 2.73 18.03
N VAL A 289 10.12 1.69 18.21
CA VAL A 289 11.57 1.75 18.32
C VAL A 289 12.20 0.55 17.64
N GLU A 290 13.26 0.78 16.89
CA GLU A 290 14.12 -0.25 16.33
C GLU A 290 15.55 -0.07 16.84
N TYR A 291 16.20 -1.17 17.18
CA TYR A 291 17.62 -1.20 17.51
C TYR A 291 18.37 -2.12 16.57
N THR A 292 19.40 -1.61 15.89
CA THR A 292 20.18 -2.37 14.91
C THR A 292 21.49 -2.86 15.51
N PHE A 293 21.68 -4.17 15.50
CA PHE A 293 22.94 -4.84 15.76
C PHE A 293 23.72 -4.98 14.45
N TYR A 294 24.77 -4.19 14.29
CA TYR A 294 25.58 -4.19 13.08
C TYR A 294 26.64 -5.28 13.12
N GLY A 295 26.95 -5.88 11.97
CA GLY A 295 28.08 -6.79 11.79
C GLY A 295 27.99 -8.07 12.61
N LEU A 296 26.84 -8.75 12.59
CA LEU A 296 26.60 -9.98 13.36
C LEU A 296 27.69 -11.03 13.13
N GLN A 297 28.30 -11.54 14.21
CA GLN A 297 29.32 -12.58 14.17
C GLN A 297 30.52 -12.22 13.25
N ASP A 298 30.93 -10.97 13.24
CA ASP A 298 31.99 -10.43 12.40
C ASP A 298 31.71 -10.55 10.88
N SER A 299 30.44 -10.61 10.48
CA SER A 299 29.97 -10.60 9.09
C SER A 299 29.50 -9.21 8.65
N ALA A 300 29.04 -9.09 7.41
CA ALA A 300 28.37 -7.88 6.92
C ALA A 300 26.90 -7.80 7.36
N ALA A 301 26.33 -8.88 7.91
CA ALA A 301 24.91 -8.96 8.21
C ALA A 301 24.51 -8.12 9.44
N ASP A 302 23.34 -7.52 9.36
CA ASP A 302 22.75 -6.72 10.43
C ASP A 302 21.41 -7.33 10.89
N LEU A 303 21.06 -7.08 12.15
CA LEU A 303 19.77 -7.44 12.73
C LEU A 303 19.16 -6.22 13.41
N GLY A 304 18.06 -5.71 12.88
CA GLY A 304 17.17 -4.78 13.54
C GLY A 304 16.17 -5.54 14.41
N VAL A 305 15.96 -5.13 15.64
CA VAL A 305 14.87 -5.59 16.49
C VAL A 305 13.93 -4.43 16.73
N LEU A 306 12.66 -4.60 16.38
CA LEU A 306 11.67 -3.53 16.43
C LEU A 306 10.51 -3.90 17.33
N VAL A 307 9.96 -2.89 18.00
CA VAL A 307 8.76 -2.97 18.81
C VAL A 307 7.91 -1.75 18.52
N GLU A 308 6.64 -1.95 18.17
CA GLU A 308 5.69 -0.88 17.94
C GLU A 308 4.40 -1.13 18.72
N TYR A 309 3.74 -0.05 19.12
CA TYR A 309 2.47 -0.09 19.82
C TYR A 309 1.50 0.90 19.18
N GLY A 310 0.34 0.37 18.79
CA GLY A 310 -0.79 1.12 18.25
C GLY A 310 -1.88 1.32 19.28
N TRP A 311 -2.49 2.50 19.27
CA TRP A 311 -3.64 2.81 20.10
C TRP A 311 -4.63 3.72 19.37
N ASP A 312 -5.92 3.41 19.50
CA ASP A 312 -7.03 4.16 18.92
C ASP A 312 -8.10 4.43 20.00
N GLU A 313 -8.48 5.69 20.17
CA GLU A 313 -9.45 6.14 21.19
C GLU A 313 -10.79 5.41 21.10
N ARG A 314 -11.17 4.91 19.92
CA ARG A 314 -12.43 4.18 19.70
C ARG A 314 -12.41 2.76 20.32
N GLY A 315 -11.23 2.25 20.71
CA GLY A 315 -11.07 0.90 21.24
C GLY A 315 -11.62 -0.14 20.26
N THR A 316 -12.33 -1.14 20.74
CA THR A 316 -12.90 -2.24 19.93
C THR A 316 -13.85 -1.80 18.80
N SER A 317 -14.20 -0.53 18.71
CA SER A 317 -14.97 0.05 17.59
C SER A 317 -14.06 0.64 16.50
N GLY A 318 -12.75 0.68 16.73
CA GLY A 318 -11.77 1.37 15.87
C GLY A 318 -11.33 0.59 14.63
N GLY A 319 -11.71 -0.64 14.49
CA GLY A 319 -11.22 -1.51 13.42
C GLY A 319 -9.97 -2.30 13.83
N GLN A 320 -9.10 -2.65 12.90
CA GLN A 320 -7.84 -3.33 13.19
C GLN A 320 -6.83 -2.37 13.82
N ASN A 321 -5.91 -2.91 14.64
CA ASN A 321 -4.77 -2.21 15.23
C ASN A 321 -5.16 -1.10 16.22
N GLN A 322 -6.25 -1.30 16.98
CA GLN A 322 -6.74 -0.30 17.94
C GLN A 322 -6.06 -0.33 19.31
N ASN A 323 -5.46 -1.46 19.72
CA ASN A 323 -4.72 -1.65 20.96
C ASN A 323 -3.75 -2.82 20.79
N ASP A 324 -2.75 -2.65 19.90
CA ASP A 324 -1.92 -3.73 19.38
C ASP A 324 -0.46 -3.51 19.70
N LEU A 325 0.20 -4.60 20.07
CA LEU A 325 1.64 -4.67 20.24
C LEU A 325 2.25 -5.47 19.08
N PHE A 326 3.14 -4.84 18.32
CA PHE A 326 3.94 -5.49 17.30
C PHE A 326 5.39 -5.67 17.79
N VAL A 327 5.95 -6.86 17.60
CA VAL A 327 7.36 -7.18 17.86
C VAL A 327 7.92 -7.91 16.66
N GLY A 328 9.01 -7.38 16.08
CA GLY A 328 9.60 -7.95 14.88
C GLY A 328 11.12 -7.88 14.85
N GLY A 329 11.67 -8.48 13.80
CA GLY A 329 13.09 -8.44 13.48
C GLY A 329 13.32 -8.33 11.98
N ARG A 330 14.22 -7.43 11.60
CA ARG A 330 14.68 -7.21 10.24
C ARG A 330 16.10 -7.72 10.13
N PHE A 331 16.32 -8.72 9.31
CA PHE A 331 17.65 -9.29 9.06
C PHE A 331 18.08 -8.97 7.64
N THR A 332 19.23 -8.30 7.49
CA THR A 332 19.80 -7.95 6.20
C THR A 332 21.18 -8.58 6.07
N LEU A 333 21.45 -9.27 4.96
CA LEU A 333 22.76 -9.85 4.71
C LEU A 333 23.79 -8.81 4.26
N ASN A 334 23.35 -7.66 3.77
CA ASN A 334 24.17 -6.63 3.14
C ASN A 334 25.06 -7.20 2.01
N ASP A 335 24.54 -8.20 1.30
CA ASP A 335 25.16 -8.84 0.14
C ASP A 335 24.80 -8.10 -1.16
N ALA A 336 25.46 -8.47 -2.26
CA ALA A 336 25.22 -7.87 -3.57
C ALA A 336 23.81 -8.16 -4.10
N GLU A 337 23.19 -9.21 -3.62
CA GLU A 337 21.85 -9.65 -3.98
C GLU A 337 20.76 -8.98 -3.15
N SER A 338 21.09 -8.10 -2.18
CA SER A 338 20.15 -7.40 -1.31
C SER A 338 19.20 -8.37 -0.59
N SER A 339 19.77 -9.41 0.04
CA SER A 339 19.00 -10.42 0.75
C SER A 339 18.51 -9.87 2.08
N GLU A 340 17.20 -9.94 2.30
CA GLU A 340 16.54 -9.40 3.49
C GLU A 340 15.41 -10.32 3.96
N LEU A 341 15.12 -10.25 5.25
CA LEU A 341 14.01 -10.93 5.92
C LEU A 341 13.46 -10.00 7.00
N LEU A 342 12.17 -9.73 6.93
CA LEU A 342 11.39 -9.15 8.04
C LEU A 342 10.48 -10.25 8.58
N ALA A 343 10.42 -10.41 9.90
CA ALA A 343 9.45 -11.27 10.54
C ALA A 343 8.95 -10.61 11.83
N GLY A 344 7.64 -10.67 12.07
CA GLY A 344 7.04 -10.04 13.24
C GLY A 344 5.73 -10.66 13.64
N ILE A 345 5.39 -10.47 14.91
CA ILE A 345 4.12 -10.89 15.51
C ILE A 345 3.40 -9.63 15.99
N SER A 346 2.14 -9.52 15.65
CA SER A 346 1.21 -8.56 16.22
C SER A 346 0.24 -9.26 17.15
N HIS A 347 -0.08 -8.63 18.27
CA HIS A 347 -1.02 -9.14 19.25
C HIS A 347 -1.99 -8.02 19.68
N ASP A 348 -3.29 -8.25 19.45
CA ASP A 348 -4.37 -7.39 19.89
C ASP A 348 -4.66 -7.65 21.38
N LEU A 349 -4.49 -6.63 22.19
CA LEU A 349 -4.64 -6.69 23.65
C LEU A 349 -6.10 -6.65 24.11
N ASP A 350 -7.04 -6.29 23.22
CA ASP A 350 -8.48 -6.22 23.53
C ASP A 350 -9.22 -7.51 23.13
N HIS A 351 -8.83 -8.13 22.00
CA HIS A 351 -9.50 -9.33 21.46
C HIS A 351 -8.70 -10.62 21.61
N ASP A 352 -7.45 -10.55 22.11
CA ASP A 352 -6.55 -11.71 22.26
C ASP A 352 -6.17 -12.38 20.92
N SER A 353 -6.35 -11.68 19.78
CA SER A 353 -5.93 -12.22 18.49
C SER A 353 -4.44 -11.99 18.23
N THR A 354 -3.88 -12.80 17.35
CA THR A 354 -2.46 -12.74 17.00
C THR A 354 -2.28 -12.93 15.51
N SER A 355 -1.42 -12.14 14.90
CA SER A 355 -0.98 -12.35 13.53
C SER A 355 0.53 -12.49 13.43
N LEU A 356 1.02 -13.31 12.49
CA LEU A 356 2.43 -13.46 12.16
C LEU A 356 2.64 -13.02 10.72
N LEU A 357 3.63 -12.17 10.53
CA LEU A 357 4.11 -11.65 9.26
C LEU A 357 5.52 -12.21 9.00
N ILE A 358 5.78 -12.64 7.77
CA ILE A 358 7.11 -13.01 7.27
C ILE A 358 7.24 -12.42 5.86
N GLU A 359 8.28 -11.66 5.61
CA GLU A 359 8.63 -11.11 4.30
C GLU A 359 10.11 -11.33 4.05
N ALA A 360 10.43 -12.02 2.98
CA ALA A 360 11.80 -12.25 2.57
C ALA A 360 11.99 -11.93 1.10
N SER A 361 13.10 -11.32 0.74
CA SER A 361 13.40 -11.05 -0.65
C SER A 361 14.88 -11.19 -0.97
N ARG A 362 15.16 -11.50 -2.24
CA ARG A 362 16.50 -11.61 -2.78
C ARG A 362 16.51 -11.37 -4.28
N ARG A 363 17.51 -10.65 -4.78
CA ARG A 363 17.83 -10.58 -6.21
C ARG A 363 18.57 -11.83 -6.67
N VAL A 364 18.36 -12.23 -7.91
CA VAL A 364 19.04 -13.36 -8.56
C VAL A 364 19.57 -12.89 -9.91
N GLY A 365 20.87 -12.65 -9.96
CA GLY A 365 21.49 -11.96 -11.09
C GLY A 365 20.97 -10.53 -11.23
N ASP A 366 21.08 -9.97 -12.44
CA ASP A 366 20.83 -8.53 -12.66
C ASP A 366 19.35 -8.18 -12.81
N ASN A 367 18.51 -9.16 -13.20
CA ASN A 367 17.15 -8.87 -13.67
C ASN A 367 16.05 -9.63 -12.94
N TRP A 368 16.34 -10.44 -11.95
CA TRP A 368 15.35 -11.20 -11.22
C TRP A 368 15.30 -10.83 -9.74
N LYS A 369 14.09 -10.84 -9.17
CA LYS A 369 13.85 -10.81 -7.72
C LYS A 369 12.91 -11.96 -7.36
N ILE A 370 13.21 -12.63 -6.26
CA ILE A 370 12.34 -13.64 -5.65
C ILE A 370 11.94 -13.12 -4.28
N SER A 371 10.64 -13.15 -3.99
CA SER A 371 10.10 -12.78 -2.69
C SER A 371 9.24 -13.92 -2.14
N LEU A 372 9.23 -14.05 -0.82
CA LEU A 372 8.39 -14.97 -0.06
C LEU A 372 7.70 -14.18 1.03
N ASP A 373 6.36 -14.20 1.02
CA ASP A 373 5.52 -13.54 2.00
C ASP A 373 4.71 -14.59 2.73
N GLY A 374 4.56 -14.46 4.05
CA GLY A 374 3.77 -15.35 4.88
C GLY A 374 2.88 -14.55 5.82
N ARG A 375 1.59 -14.87 5.84
CA ARG A 375 0.61 -14.27 6.73
C ARG A 375 -0.15 -15.38 7.45
N PHE A 376 -0.23 -15.30 8.78
CA PHE A 376 -0.90 -16.27 9.61
C PHE A 376 -1.76 -15.57 10.65
N PHE A 377 -3.00 -16.03 10.85
CA PHE A 377 -4.02 -15.34 11.62
C PHE A 377 -4.63 -16.26 12.67
N GLN A 378 -4.61 -15.84 13.91
CA GLN A 378 -5.31 -16.50 15.00
C GLN A 378 -6.30 -15.53 15.63
N ALA A 379 -7.60 -15.79 15.48
CA ALA A 379 -8.68 -15.01 16.06
C ALA A 379 -9.84 -15.92 16.45
N ASP A 380 -10.24 -15.89 17.72
CA ASP A 380 -11.27 -16.80 18.27
C ASP A 380 -12.64 -16.11 18.39
N THR A 381 -12.66 -14.79 18.40
CA THR A 381 -13.86 -13.99 18.68
C THR A 381 -14.42 -13.35 17.42
N PRO A 382 -15.71 -13.64 17.05
CA PRO A 382 -16.33 -13.03 15.87
C PRO A 382 -16.46 -11.49 15.90
N ALA A 383 -16.27 -10.87 17.07
CA ALA A 383 -16.24 -9.42 17.21
C ALA A 383 -14.91 -8.80 16.75
N ASP A 384 -13.86 -9.60 16.66
CA ASP A 384 -12.55 -9.21 16.18
C ASP A 384 -12.59 -9.07 14.65
N PRO A 385 -12.14 -7.96 14.08
CA PRO A 385 -12.03 -7.79 12.63
C PRO A 385 -11.17 -8.87 11.94
N SER A 386 -10.11 -9.35 12.62
CA SER A 386 -9.21 -10.40 12.10
C SER A 386 -9.87 -11.78 12.01
N TYR A 387 -11.01 -11.99 12.67
CA TYR A 387 -11.74 -13.27 12.65
C TYR A 387 -12.16 -13.70 11.24
N ALA A 388 -12.37 -12.75 10.34
CA ALA A 388 -12.68 -13.03 8.95
C ALA A 388 -11.54 -13.74 8.21
N LEU A 389 -10.29 -13.57 8.65
CA LEU A 389 -9.08 -14.09 8.00
C LEU A 389 -8.53 -15.36 8.66
N ARG A 390 -9.16 -15.87 9.74
CA ARG A 390 -8.63 -16.98 10.57
C ARG A 390 -8.39 -18.31 9.85
N GLN A 391 -8.87 -18.47 8.62
CA GLN A 391 -8.63 -19.64 7.75
C GLN A 391 -7.86 -19.25 6.47
N ASP A 392 -7.31 -18.05 6.44
CA ASP A 392 -6.59 -17.52 5.28
C ASP A 392 -5.06 -17.48 5.50
N ASP A 393 -4.56 -18.35 6.38
CA ASP A 393 -3.13 -18.61 6.54
C ASP A 393 -2.50 -18.98 5.20
N HIS A 394 -1.51 -18.23 4.76
CA HIS A 394 -0.91 -18.47 3.46
C HIS A 394 0.58 -18.14 3.39
N LEU A 395 1.20 -18.74 2.37
CA LEU A 395 2.51 -18.37 1.86
C LEU A 395 2.35 -17.92 0.41
N GLN A 396 2.97 -16.82 0.06
CA GLN A 396 3.05 -16.29 -1.29
C GLN A 396 4.48 -16.32 -1.78
N LEU A 397 4.72 -16.94 -2.92
CA LEU A 397 5.98 -16.88 -3.65
C LEU A 397 5.81 -15.99 -4.88
N SER A 398 6.63 -14.95 -4.96
CA SER A 398 6.65 -14.03 -6.10
C SER A 398 7.98 -14.11 -6.83
N VAL A 399 7.93 -14.15 -8.16
CA VAL A 399 9.09 -14.13 -9.03
C VAL A 399 8.92 -12.98 -10.02
N GLU A 400 9.78 -12.00 -9.91
CA GLU A 400 9.76 -10.79 -10.74
C GLU A 400 10.94 -10.81 -11.73
N ARG A 401 10.67 -10.40 -12.96
CA ARG A 401 11.69 -10.15 -13.97
C ARG A 401 11.64 -8.69 -14.40
N TYR A 402 12.75 -8.02 -14.22
CA TYR A 402 12.95 -6.62 -14.65
C TYR A 402 13.53 -6.55 -16.06
N PHE A 403 13.19 -5.53 -16.81
CA PHE A 403 13.67 -5.25 -18.18
C PHE A 403 13.85 -3.77 -18.42
#